data_5518e1247541c2c398a112f746598223
#
_entry.id   5518e1247541c2c398a112f746598223
#
_cell.length_a   1.000
_cell.length_b   1.000
_cell.length_c   1.000
_cell.angle_alpha   90.00
_cell.angle_beta   90.00
_cell.angle_gamma   90.00
#
_symmetry.space_group_name_H-M   'P 1'
#
loop_
_entity.id
_entity.type
_entity.pdbx_description
1 polymer ?
#
loop_
_entity_poly.entity_id
_entity_poly.type
_entity_poly.pdbx_seq_one_letter_code
_entity_poly.pdbx_strand_id
1 'polypeptide(L)'
;MDTEGRSGPTDLTTEAPGITPISVVPWPLMWRERVQRRLGDSARYPWIVLATALFGLFTVGFTITILAVAIPRMARDLDATEATLTWVITGPMLAFAIIGPTAGKLGDTYGHRRIYLIGLSGAAVFAAATAVSWSAGSLIAFRVLGATLGAACGPASMAMINRLFSREARVQAMGYWSLVMAGGPVLGVVAGGPIVEAFGWRWIFLGQVPFVLAGLLIAFALLPESERTERQPFDVVGSVLLGGTAAFAVLALNRGPLLGWDHPVVIAGFAWLPVGIVLFLWRQKVFAYPLVPLEYLRRRNFAMPIGALMLTNFAYMGGFIMTPLLLQDVLGYGETRTGLLSIARPLLFAIAGPIAGYLAVRVGERNSGTFGALCVVASMVGLAQVAPGTPDPFIVLVLGLSGVGMGAASPAMAASIANAVDERDLGIAGAAQQMMTQISVVAGIQILQTVQASRVSDEGLVGSYSQAYLVGAGVAVAGMMCALSVRSTKDQPPDLQMAGLRSR
;
A
#
# COMPACT_ATOMS: atom_id res chain seq x y z
N MET A 1 -21.56 87.67 21.86
CA MET A 1 -20.56 88.00 20.83
C MET A 1 -20.23 86.66 20.21
N ASP A 2 -21.04 86.20 19.24
CA ASP A 2 -20.86 86.43 17.81
C ASP A 2 -19.64 85.63 17.34
N THR A 3 -19.69 84.66 16.44
CA THR A 3 -20.34 84.61 15.11
C THR A 3 -20.26 83.20 14.57
N GLU A 4 -21.34 82.71 13.98
CA GLU A 4 -21.51 82.25 12.59
C GLU A 4 -20.48 81.22 12.09
N GLY A 5 -20.78 80.00 11.82
CA GLY A 5 -21.74 79.62 10.81
C GLY A 5 -21.06 79.46 9.47
N ARG A 6 -20.73 78.20 9.05
CA ARG A 6 -20.67 77.84 7.63
C ARG A 6 -20.92 76.33 7.48
N SER A 7 -22.14 76.02 7.04
CA SER A 7 -22.52 74.76 6.44
C SER A 7 -21.78 74.56 5.10
N GLY A 8 -20.90 73.54 5.03
CA GLY A 8 -20.37 73.02 3.80
C GLY A 8 -21.34 72.03 3.18
N PRO A 9 -21.38 71.84 1.85
CA PRO A 9 -22.39 71.03 1.16
C PRO A 9 -22.19 69.52 1.47
N THR A 10 -23.27 68.91 1.85
CA THR A 10 -23.46 67.44 1.93
C THR A 10 -23.16 66.82 0.56
N ASP A 11 -22.04 66.15 0.51
CA ASP A 11 -21.65 65.32 -0.63
C ASP A 11 -22.50 64.00 -0.59
N LEU A 12 -23.62 64.04 -1.31
CA LEU A 12 -24.43 62.84 -1.53
C LEU A 12 -23.79 62.01 -2.66
N THR A 13 -22.64 61.41 -2.37
CA THR A 13 -22.20 60.28 -3.15
C THR A 13 -23.05 59.09 -2.77
N THR A 14 -24.13 58.88 -3.50
CA THR A 14 -24.88 57.64 -3.55
C THR A 14 -23.91 56.52 -3.94
N GLU A 15 -23.37 55.80 -2.96
CA GLU A 15 -22.78 54.49 -3.21
C GLU A 15 -23.90 53.60 -3.78
N ALA A 16 -23.77 53.29 -5.08
CA ALA A 16 -24.59 52.25 -5.70
C ALA A 16 -24.41 50.95 -4.90
N PRO A 17 -25.47 50.23 -4.55
CA PRO A 17 -25.32 48.98 -3.82
C PRO A 17 -24.42 48.06 -4.65
N GLY A 18 -23.24 47.78 -4.12
CA GLY A 18 -22.28 46.88 -4.74
C GLY A 18 -22.98 45.56 -5.04
N ILE A 19 -23.13 45.27 -6.31
CA ILE A 19 -23.59 43.97 -6.80
C ILE A 19 -22.47 42.99 -6.36
N THR A 20 -22.70 42.35 -5.22
CA THR A 20 -21.87 41.21 -4.84
C THR A 20 -21.97 40.19 -5.98
N PRO A 21 -20.85 39.82 -6.62
CA PRO A 21 -20.91 38.86 -7.72
C PRO A 21 -21.59 37.61 -7.17
N ILE A 22 -22.75 37.27 -7.73
CA ILE A 22 -23.42 36.00 -7.44
C ILE A 22 -22.41 34.93 -7.82
N SER A 23 -21.74 34.34 -6.83
CA SER A 23 -20.86 33.19 -7.02
C SER A 23 -21.75 32.06 -7.48
N VAL A 24 -21.85 31.87 -8.79
CA VAL A 24 -22.56 30.73 -9.38
C VAL A 24 -21.77 29.49 -8.95
N VAL A 25 -22.21 28.86 -7.87
CA VAL A 25 -21.63 27.59 -7.42
C VAL A 25 -21.96 26.55 -8.51
N PRO A 26 -20.97 25.93 -9.14
CA PRO A 26 -21.21 24.93 -10.19
C PRO A 26 -22.13 23.82 -9.68
N TRP A 27 -23.12 23.43 -10.51
CA TRP A 27 -24.14 22.43 -10.14
C TRP A 27 -23.56 21.14 -9.51
N PRO A 28 -22.41 20.58 -9.95
CA PRO A 28 -21.80 19.41 -9.31
C PRO A 28 -21.41 19.64 -7.84
N LEU A 29 -21.01 20.86 -7.48
CA LEU A 29 -20.64 21.21 -6.10
C LEU A 29 -21.89 21.33 -5.22
N MET A 30 -22.97 21.93 -5.73
CA MET A 30 -24.25 22.00 -5.01
C MET A 30 -24.86 20.62 -4.76
N TRP A 31 -24.82 19.73 -5.77
CA TRP A 31 -25.29 18.35 -5.63
C TRP A 31 -24.48 17.60 -4.58
N ARG A 32 -23.16 17.74 -4.61
CA ARG A 32 -22.25 17.16 -3.63
C ARG A 32 -22.55 17.61 -2.20
N GLU A 33 -22.72 18.93 -1.99
CA GLU A 33 -23.07 19.47 -0.65
C GLU A 33 -24.38 18.90 -0.14
N ARG A 34 -25.38 18.75 -0.99
CA ARG A 34 -26.66 18.11 -0.61
C ARG A 34 -26.49 16.66 -0.18
N VAL A 35 -25.67 15.90 -0.93
CA VAL A 35 -25.36 14.51 -0.61
C VAL A 35 -24.60 14.41 0.71
N GLN A 36 -23.60 15.25 0.91
CA GLN A 36 -22.79 15.26 2.13
C GLN A 36 -23.59 15.69 3.36
N ARG A 37 -24.46 16.69 3.25
CA ARG A 37 -25.35 17.09 4.36
C ARG A 37 -26.33 15.98 4.76
N ARG A 38 -26.88 15.24 3.80
CA ARG A 38 -27.82 14.13 4.07
C ARG A 38 -27.13 12.91 4.68
N LEU A 39 -25.89 12.67 4.33
CA LEU A 39 -25.16 11.48 4.79
C LEU A 39 -24.28 11.75 5.99
N GLY A 40 -23.80 13.00 6.19
CA GLY A 40 -22.84 13.37 7.25
C GLY A 40 -23.36 13.12 8.66
N ASP A 41 -24.67 13.29 8.88
CA ASP A 41 -25.31 13.03 10.16
C ASP A 41 -25.62 11.55 10.42
N SER A 42 -25.32 10.68 9.45
CA SER A 42 -25.59 9.25 9.57
C SER A 42 -24.46 8.52 10.26
N ALA A 43 -24.77 7.70 11.26
CA ALA A 43 -23.81 6.77 11.89
C ALA A 43 -23.15 5.80 10.88
N ARG A 44 -23.71 5.65 9.68
CA ARG A 44 -23.16 4.81 8.60
C ARG A 44 -22.16 5.55 7.72
N TYR A 45 -22.03 6.89 7.85
CA TYR A 45 -21.17 7.69 6.97
C TYR A 45 -19.70 7.23 6.95
N PRO A 46 -19.04 6.93 8.08
CA PRO A 46 -17.67 6.41 8.07
C PRO A 46 -17.51 5.13 7.22
N TRP A 47 -18.50 4.23 7.27
CA TRP A 47 -18.51 2.98 6.50
C TRP A 47 -18.71 3.22 5.00
N ILE A 48 -19.51 4.21 4.63
CA ILE A 48 -19.69 4.62 3.23
C ILE A 48 -18.38 5.19 2.68
N VAL A 49 -17.70 6.05 3.45
CA VAL A 49 -16.39 6.60 3.08
C VAL A 49 -15.35 5.48 2.96
N LEU A 50 -15.34 4.54 3.91
CA LEU A 50 -14.48 3.34 3.86
C LEU A 50 -14.70 2.57 2.55
N ALA A 51 -15.94 2.19 2.26
CA ALA A 51 -16.28 1.43 1.05
C ALA A 51 -15.88 2.18 -0.23
N THR A 52 -16.11 3.50 -0.28
CA THR A 52 -15.73 4.35 -1.41
C THR A 52 -14.21 4.40 -1.59
N ALA A 53 -13.47 4.62 -0.53
CA ALA A 53 -12.01 4.68 -0.58
C ALA A 53 -11.40 3.31 -0.95
N LEU A 54 -11.97 2.23 -0.44
CA LEU A 54 -11.52 0.87 -0.75
C LEU A 54 -11.87 0.46 -2.19
N PHE A 55 -13.04 0.85 -2.70
CA PHE A 55 -13.41 0.59 -4.09
C PHE A 55 -12.43 1.24 -5.07
N GLY A 56 -12.10 2.54 -4.88
CA GLY A 56 -11.12 3.20 -5.73
C GLY A 56 -9.71 2.58 -5.58
N LEU A 57 -9.28 2.22 -4.39
CA LEU A 57 -8.00 1.54 -4.17
C LEU A 57 -7.95 0.19 -4.88
N PHE A 58 -9.03 -0.59 -4.81
CA PHE A 58 -9.18 -1.85 -5.53
C PHE A 58 -9.00 -1.67 -7.04
N THR A 59 -9.65 -0.65 -7.64
CA THR A 59 -9.57 -0.40 -9.08
C THR A 59 -8.18 -0.06 -9.59
N VAL A 60 -7.31 0.46 -8.72
CA VAL A 60 -5.89 0.72 -9.05
C VAL A 60 -5.04 -0.54 -8.93
N GLY A 61 -5.32 -1.40 -7.92
CA GLY A 61 -4.44 -2.50 -7.53
C GLY A 61 -4.71 -3.84 -8.19
N PHE A 62 -5.93 -4.14 -8.64
CA PHE A 62 -6.30 -5.51 -9.06
C PHE A 62 -5.59 -5.99 -10.32
N THR A 63 -5.10 -5.09 -11.18
CA THR A 63 -4.42 -5.44 -12.44
C THR A 63 -3.01 -5.98 -12.27
N ILE A 64 -2.38 -5.84 -11.10
CA ILE A 64 -0.96 -6.19 -10.92
C ILE A 64 -0.70 -7.67 -11.16
N THR A 65 -1.56 -8.54 -10.66
CA THR A 65 -1.40 -10.00 -10.76
C THR A 65 -1.83 -10.58 -12.10
N ILE A 66 -2.80 -9.95 -12.76
CA ILE A 66 -3.22 -10.35 -14.12
C ILE A 66 -2.06 -10.24 -15.10
N LEU A 67 -1.23 -9.23 -14.93
CA LEU A 67 -0.12 -8.95 -15.84
C LEU A 67 0.95 -10.05 -15.84
N ALA A 68 1.17 -10.71 -14.72
CA ALA A 68 2.14 -11.82 -14.65
C ALA A 68 1.79 -12.94 -15.65
N VAL A 69 0.50 -13.24 -15.81
CA VAL A 69 0.01 -14.25 -16.78
C VAL A 69 0.08 -13.71 -18.23
N ALA A 70 -0.05 -12.40 -18.41
CA ALA A 70 -0.11 -11.77 -19.72
C ALA A 70 1.28 -11.49 -20.37
N ILE A 71 2.39 -11.53 -19.60
CA ILE A 71 3.74 -11.21 -20.09
C ILE A 71 4.12 -11.97 -21.36
N PRO A 72 3.95 -13.30 -21.47
CA PRO A 72 4.38 -14.03 -22.68
C PRO A 72 3.60 -13.58 -23.93
N ARG A 73 2.32 -13.23 -23.78
CA ARG A 73 1.49 -12.73 -24.89
C ARG A 73 1.87 -11.31 -25.29
N MET A 74 2.11 -10.44 -24.29
CA MET A 74 2.60 -9.08 -24.52
C MET A 74 3.95 -9.08 -25.22
N ALA A 75 4.87 -10.01 -24.87
CA ALA A 75 6.17 -10.15 -25.47
C ALA A 75 6.07 -10.44 -26.97
N ARG A 76 5.18 -11.36 -27.34
CA ARG A 76 4.92 -11.69 -28.74
C ARG A 76 4.25 -10.56 -29.51
N ASP A 77 3.24 -9.90 -28.92
CA ASP A 77 2.47 -8.84 -29.56
C ASP A 77 3.26 -7.54 -29.79
N LEU A 78 4.28 -7.28 -28.95
CA LEU A 78 5.08 -6.05 -28.97
C LEU A 78 6.53 -6.28 -29.44
N ASP A 79 6.83 -7.49 -29.96
CA ASP A 79 8.17 -7.90 -30.40
C ASP A 79 9.27 -7.55 -29.39
N ALA A 80 9.06 -7.96 -28.14
CA ALA A 80 9.91 -7.65 -27.00
C ALA A 80 10.23 -8.89 -26.17
N THR A 81 11.32 -8.85 -25.39
CA THR A 81 11.67 -9.95 -24.49
C THR A 81 10.80 -9.93 -23.22
N GLU A 82 10.51 -11.11 -22.67
CA GLU A 82 9.79 -11.22 -21.38
C GLU A 82 10.55 -10.49 -20.25
N ALA A 83 11.87 -10.52 -20.28
CA ALA A 83 12.73 -9.79 -19.34
C ALA A 83 12.47 -8.26 -19.39
N THR A 84 12.30 -7.69 -20.60
CA THR A 84 11.93 -6.29 -20.75
C THR A 84 10.53 -6.02 -20.22
N LEU A 85 9.57 -6.90 -20.50
CA LEU A 85 8.19 -6.72 -20.08
C LEU A 85 7.95 -6.98 -18.58
N THR A 86 8.88 -7.61 -17.88
CA THR A 86 8.87 -7.69 -16.42
C THR A 86 8.82 -6.28 -15.78
N TRP A 87 9.34 -5.26 -16.46
CA TRP A 87 9.23 -3.86 -16.03
C TRP A 87 7.81 -3.32 -15.97
N VAL A 88 6.85 -3.96 -16.65
CA VAL A 88 5.42 -3.61 -16.55
C VAL A 88 4.88 -3.87 -15.15
N ILE A 89 5.51 -4.77 -14.39
CA ILE A 89 5.19 -5.09 -12.98
C ILE A 89 6.17 -4.40 -12.04
N THR A 90 7.47 -4.55 -12.25
CA THR A 90 8.50 -4.05 -11.32
C THR A 90 8.61 -2.53 -11.33
N GLY A 91 8.43 -1.87 -12.47
CA GLY A 91 8.43 -0.42 -12.57
C GLY A 91 7.35 0.25 -11.72
N PRO A 92 6.07 -0.14 -11.82
CA PRO A 92 5.02 0.28 -10.91
C PRO A 92 5.31 0.05 -9.42
N MET A 93 5.84 -1.12 -9.03
CA MET A 93 6.19 -1.40 -7.64
C MET A 93 7.26 -0.42 -7.13
N LEU A 94 8.25 -0.12 -7.97
CA LEU A 94 9.27 0.89 -7.69
C LEU A 94 8.66 2.28 -7.53
N ALA A 95 7.74 2.67 -8.42
CA ALA A 95 7.03 3.95 -8.33
C ALA A 95 6.23 4.06 -7.01
N PHE A 96 5.56 2.99 -6.58
CA PHE A 96 4.86 2.96 -5.28
C PHE A 96 5.82 3.17 -4.10
N ALA A 97 6.99 2.56 -4.11
CA ALA A 97 7.99 2.71 -3.05
C ALA A 97 8.53 4.15 -2.95
N ILE A 98 8.76 4.80 -4.09
CA ILE A 98 9.32 6.17 -4.17
C ILE A 98 8.27 7.22 -3.79
N ILE A 99 7.06 7.10 -4.35
CA ILE A 99 6.03 8.15 -4.27
C ILE A 99 5.23 8.07 -2.98
N GLY A 100 5.12 6.89 -2.35
CA GLY A 100 4.30 6.68 -1.16
C GLY A 100 4.51 7.73 -0.06
N PRO A 101 5.74 7.94 0.46
CA PRO A 101 6.00 8.92 1.50
C PRO A 101 5.67 10.36 1.08
N THR A 102 6.03 10.72 -0.17
CA THR A 102 5.73 12.02 -0.76
C THR A 102 4.23 12.26 -0.84
N ALA A 103 3.47 11.28 -1.31
CA ALA A 103 2.01 11.35 -1.45
C ALA A 103 1.32 11.49 -0.08
N GLY A 104 1.81 10.82 0.96
CA GLY A 104 1.31 10.97 2.33
C GLY A 104 1.41 12.41 2.82
N LYS A 105 2.61 13.01 2.72
CA LYS A 105 2.84 14.41 3.11
C LYS A 105 2.07 15.42 2.25
N LEU A 106 1.96 15.18 0.94
CA LEU A 106 1.11 15.99 0.06
C LEU A 106 -0.35 15.92 0.49
N GLY A 107 -0.82 14.74 0.94
CA GLY A 107 -2.16 14.54 1.50
C GLY A 107 -2.39 15.37 2.76
N ASP A 108 -1.45 15.40 3.69
CA ASP A 108 -1.52 16.21 4.91
C ASP A 108 -1.55 17.71 4.58
N THR A 109 -0.76 18.17 3.58
CA THR A 109 -0.65 19.58 3.21
C THR A 109 -1.81 20.08 2.34
N TYR A 110 -2.18 19.32 1.31
CA TYR A 110 -3.17 19.75 0.30
C TYR A 110 -4.55 19.11 0.46
N GLY A 111 -4.68 18.19 1.40
CA GLY A 111 -5.89 17.42 1.68
C GLY A 111 -5.91 16.04 1.02
N HIS A 112 -6.12 14.99 1.80
CA HIS A 112 -6.09 13.59 1.36
C HIS A 112 -7.11 13.30 0.27
N ARG A 113 -8.31 13.88 0.35
CA ARG A 113 -9.33 13.74 -0.70
C ARG A 113 -8.83 14.23 -2.06
N ARG A 114 -8.21 15.42 -2.09
CA ARG A 114 -7.70 16.01 -3.33
C ARG A 114 -6.60 15.14 -3.95
N ILE A 115 -5.65 14.69 -3.12
CA ILE A 115 -4.56 13.80 -3.55
C ILE A 115 -5.09 12.46 -4.03
N TYR A 116 -6.09 11.91 -3.35
CA TYR A 116 -6.75 10.67 -3.75
C TYR A 116 -7.45 10.80 -5.12
N LEU A 117 -8.19 11.88 -5.36
CA LEU A 117 -8.86 12.14 -6.64
C LEU A 117 -7.87 12.35 -7.79
N ILE A 118 -6.75 13.05 -7.55
CA ILE A 118 -5.66 13.20 -8.53
C ILE A 118 -5.08 11.82 -8.85
N GLY A 119 -4.84 10.99 -7.84
CA GLY A 119 -4.35 9.62 -8.00
C GLY A 119 -5.26 8.77 -8.87
N LEU A 120 -6.57 8.76 -8.59
CA LEU A 120 -7.55 8.02 -9.39
C LEU A 120 -7.67 8.57 -10.82
N SER A 121 -7.68 9.91 -10.99
CA SER A 121 -7.74 10.52 -12.33
C SER A 121 -6.53 10.12 -13.17
N GLY A 122 -5.33 10.18 -12.59
CA GLY A 122 -4.11 9.74 -13.26
C GLY A 122 -4.14 8.25 -13.58
N ALA A 123 -4.58 7.41 -12.65
CA ALA A 123 -4.73 5.98 -12.90
C ALA A 123 -5.69 5.69 -14.07
N ALA A 124 -6.81 6.42 -14.18
CA ALA A 124 -7.76 6.29 -15.29
C ALA A 124 -7.14 6.66 -16.64
N VAL A 125 -6.49 7.83 -16.70
CA VAL A 125 -5.85 8.33 -17.93
C VAL A 125 -4.75 7.38 -18.40
N PHE A 126 -3.89 6.94 -17.49
CA PHE A 126 -2.78 6.05 -17.86
C PHE A 126 -3.21 4.58 -18.04
N ALA A 127 -4.32 4.13 -17.46
CA ALA A 127 -4.91 2.85 -17.83
C ALA A 127 -5.39 2.88 -19.28
N ALA A 128 -6.11 3.93 -19.70
CA ALA A 128 -6.52 4.10 -21.09
C ALA A 128 -5.30 4.19 -22.04
N ALA A 129 -4.27 4.98 -21.69
CA ALA A 129 -3.04 5.07 -22.47
C ALA A 129 -2.32 3.72 -22.57
N THR A 130 -2.29 2.93 -21.49
CA THR A 130 -1.70 1.58 -21.49
C THR A 130 -2.41 0.64 -22.45
N ALA A 131 -3.75 0.72 -22.52
CA ALA A 131 -4.55 -0.10 -23.46
C ALA A 131 -4.20 0.14 -24.93
N VAL A 132 -3.83 1.38 -25.28
CA VAL A 132 -3.49 1.77 -26.66
C VAL A 132 -1.96 1.81 -26.91
N SER A 133 -1.16 1.25 -26.02
CA SER A 133 0.29 1.23 -26.17
C SER A 133 0.72 0.46 -27.44
N TRP A 134 1.73 1.00 -28.15
CA TRP A 134 2.22 0.53 -29.44
C TRP A 134 3.62 -0.13 -29.38
N SER A 135 4.29 -0.04 -28.24
CA SER A 135 5.60 -0.64 -28.01
C SER A 135 5.79 -1.03 -26.55
N ALA A 136 6.74 -1.90 -26.23
CA ALA A 136 7.12 -2.23 -24.86
C ALA A 136 7.50 -0.99 -24.05
N GLY A 137 8.23 -0.05 -24.66
CA GLY A 137 8.61 1.21 -24.01
C GLY A 137 7.42 2.08 -23.64
N SER A 138 6.43 2.28 -24.54
CA SER A 138 5.22 3.04 -24.25
C SER A 138 4.36 2.34 -23.20
N LEU A 139 4.25 1.02 -23.25
CA LEU A 139 3.54 0.21 -22.26
C LEU A 139 4.13 0.39 -20.85
N ILE A 140 5.45 0.22 -20.72
CA ILE A 140 6.16 0.40 -19.45
C ILE A 140 6.02 1.83 -18.93
N ALA A 141 6.23 2.84 -19.80
CA ALA A 141 6.14 4.24 -19.44
C ALA A 141 4.74 4.60 -18.89
N PHE A 142 3.68 4.22 -19.60
CA PHE A 142 2.31 4.51 -19.15
C PHE A 142 1.96 3.76 -17.87
N ARG A 143 2.43 2.53 -17.69
CA ARG A 143 2.26 1.77 -16.44
C ARG A 143 2.96 2.44 -15.25
N VAL A 144 4.20 2.89 -15.43
CA VAL A 144 4.96 3.57 -14.38
C VAL A 144 4.32 4.91 -14.02
N LEU A 145 3.89 5.70 -15.03
CA LEU A 145 3.21 6.98 -14.79
C LEU A 145 1.86 6.80 -14.08
N GLY A 146 1.08 5.81 -14.51
CA GLY A 146 -0.19 5.45 -13.84
C GLY A 146 0.01 5.01 -12.40
N ALA A 147 1.03 4.20 -12.13
CA ALA A 147 1.40 3.76 -10.80
C ALA A 147 1.93 4.91 -9.93
N THR A 148 2.72 5.83 -10.50
CA THR A 148 3.24 7.02 -9.82
C THR A 148 2.09 7.87 -9.26
N LEU A 149 1.05 8.12 -10.05
CA LEU A 149 -0.12 8.86 -9.58
C LEU A 149 -1.01 8.01 -8.68
N GLY A 150 -1.28 6.75 -9.07
CA GLY A 150 -2.09 5.80 -8.29
C GLY A 150 -1.52 5.47 -6.92
N ALA A 151 -0.18 5.55 -6.73
CA ALA A 151 0.49 5.34 -5.45
C ALA A 151 -0.03 6.27 -4.34
N ALA A 152 -0.56 7.43 -4.72
CA ALA A 152 -1.13 8.37 -3.77
C ALA A 152 -2.44 7.88 -3.12
N CYS A 153 -3.17 6.96 -3.77
CA CYS A 153 -4.44 6.45 -3.27
C CYS A 153 -4.29 5.65 -1.97
N GLY A 154 -3.20 4.90 -1.81
CA GLY A 154 -2.95 4.09 -0.61
C GLY A 154 -2.85 4.93 0.66
N PRO A 155 -1.83 5.77 0.82
CA PRO A 155 -1.66 6.63 2.00
C PRO A 155 -2.85 7.57 2.24
N ALA A 156 -3.43 8.14 1.17
CA ALA A 156 -4.56 9.04 1.28
C ALA A 156 -5.82 8.33 1.81
N SER A 157 -6.13 7.12 1.30
CA SER A 157 -7.25 6.32 1.81
C SER A 157 -7.04 5.94 3.26
N MET A 158 -5.84 5.48 3.62
CA MET A 158 -5.49 5.07 4.97
C MET A 158 -5.64 6.22 5.97
N ALA A 159 -5.15 7.43 5.61
CA ALA A 159 -5.29 8.61 6.46
C ALA A 159 -6.75 9.04 6.63
N MET A 160 -7.55 9.04 5.55
CA MET A 160 -8.98 9.37 5.63
C MET A 160 -9.75 8.38 6.51
N ILE A 161 -9.48 7.08 6.36
CA ILE A 161 -10.10 6.03 7.17
C ILE A 161 -9.72 6.20 8.65
N ASN A 162 -8.44 6.39 8.93
CA ASN A 162 -7.94 6.52 10.30
C ASN A 162 -8.47 7.79 11.02
N ARG A 163 -8.80 8.86 10.28
CA ARG A 163 -9.42 10.08 10.86
C ARG A 163 -10.90 9.90 11.19
N LEU A 164 -11.63 9.06 10.43
CA LEU A 164 -13.06 8.87 10.60
C LEU A 164 -13.43 7.84 11.66
N PHE A 165 -12.54 6.89 11.94
CA PHE A 165 -12.81 5.83 12.91
C PHE A 165 -12.11 6.10 14.25
N SER A 166 -12.81 5.76 15.37
CA SER A 166 -12.20 5.78 16.70
C SER A 166 -10.99 4.81 16.74
N ARG A 167 -10.13 4.98 17.74
CA ARG A 167 -8.92 4.15 17.89
C ARG A 167 -9.23 2.64 17.89
N GLU A 168 -10.34 2.27 18.54
CA GLU A 168 -10.80 0.88 18.65
C GLU A 168 -11.34 0.37 17.29
N ALA A 169 -12.14 1.20 16.61
CA ALA A 169 -12.76 0.84 15.34
C ALA A 169 -11.77 0.86 14.15
N ARG A 170 -10.61 1.51 14.27
CA ARG A 170 -9.56 1.52 13.23
C ARG A 170 -9.11 0.13 12.85
N VAL A 171 -9.00 -0.79 13.83
CA VAL A 171 -8.58 -2.18 13.56
C VAL A 171 -9.58 -2.87 12.64
N GLN A 172 -10.89 -2.64 12.86
CA GLN A 172 -11.94 -3.20 12.01
C GLN A 172 -11.88 -2.62 10.58
N ALA A 173 -11.76 -1.30 10.47
CA ALA A 173 -11.62 -0.62 9.19
C ALA A 173 -10.38 -1.07 8.42
N MET A 174 -9.24 -1.27 9.11
CA MET A 174 -8.01 -1.82 8.52
C MET A 174 -8.16 -3.29 8.11
N GLY A 175 -9.04 -4.04 8.76
CA GLY A 175 -9.41 -5.39 8.34
C GLY A 175 -10.05 -5.41 6.93
N TYR A 176 -10.98 -4.49 6.66
CA TYR A 176 -11.56 -4.33 5.32
C TYR A 176 -10.54 -3.79 4.31
N TRP A 177 -9.63 -2.93 4.74
CA TRP A 177 -8.51 -2.46 3.90
C TRP A 177 -7.63 -3.66 3.49
N SER A 178 -7.29 -4.54 4.42
CA SER A 178 -6.54 -5.76 4.15
C SER A 178 -7.29 -6.72 3.21
N LEU A 179 -8.63 -6.82 3.34
CA LEU A 179 -9.48 -7.58 2.42
C LEU A 179 -9.29 -7.12 0.97
N VAL A 180 -9.31 -5.83 0.74
CA VAL A 180 -9.18 -5.25 -0.61
C VAL A 180 -7.77 -5.43 -1.15
N MET A 181 -6.75 -5.21 -0.31
CA MET A 181 -5.34 -5.38 -0.69
C MET A 181 -5.00 -6.83 -1.05
N ALA A 182 -5.61 -7.82 -0.38
CA ALA A 182 -5.43 -9.23 -0.68
C ALA A 182 -6.39 -9.74 -1.76
N GLY A 183 -7.63 -9.28 -1.76
CA GLY A 183 -8.67 -9.73 -2.68
C GLY A 183 -8.46 -9.27 -4.13
N GLY A 184 -7.87 -8.09 -4.33
CA GLY A 184 -7.51 -7.60 -5.65
C GLY A 184 -6.64 -8.59 -6.44
N PRO A 185 -5.50 -9.01 -5.90
CA PRO A 185 -4.67 -10.06 -6.48
C PRO A 185 -5.40 -11.38 -6.79
N VAL A 186 -6.29 -11.83 -5.90
CA VAL A 186 -7.07 -13.08 -6.12
C VAL A 186 -7.94 -12.95 -7.37
N LEU A 187 -8.73 -11.87 -7.43
CA LEU A 187 -9.59 -11.63 -8.58
C LEU A 187 -8.78 -11.45 -9.87
N GLY A 188 -7.60 -10.84 -9.75
CA GLY A 188 -6.67 -10.70 -10.87
C GLY A 188 -6.23 -12.07 -11.43
N VAL A 189 -5.83 -13.01 -10.59
CA VAL A 189 -5.42 -14.36 -11.03
C VAL A 189 -6.60 -15.11 -11.64
N VAL A 190 -7.76 -15.10 -10.99
CA VAL A 190 -8.95 -15.86 -11.43
C VAL A 190 -9.52 -15.33 -12.74
N ALA A 191 -9.64 -14.01 -12.87
CA ALA A 191 -10.22 -13.38 -14.06
C ALA A 191 -9.21 -13.17 -15.20
N GLY A 192 -7.92 -13.09 -14.87
CA GLY A 192 -6.88 -12.68 -15.80
C GLY A 192 -6.66 -13.66 -16.94
N GLY A 193 -6.52 -14.94 -16.66
CA GLY A 193 -6.35 -15.99 -17.65
C GLY A 193 -7.43 -15.95 -18.73
N PRO A 194 -8.71 -16.14 -18.36
CA PRO A 194 -9.83 -16.11 -19.31
C PRO A 194 -9.94 -14.80 -20.11
N ILE A 195 -9.68 -13.64 -19.49
CA ILE A 195 -9.72 -12.34 -20.20
C ILE A 195 -8.60 -12.26 -21.24
N VAL A 196 -7.37 -12.66 -20.87
CA VAL A 196 -6.22 -12.62 -21.78
C VAL A 196 -6.40 -13.60 -22.93
N GLU A 197 -6.91 -14.79 -22.68
CA GLU A 197 -7.17 -15.80 -23.71
C GLU A 197 -8.25 -15.36 -24.69
N ALA A 198 -9.41 -14.89 -24.18
CA ALA A 198 -10.57 -14.57 -25.01
C ALA A 198 -10.44 -13.24 -25.75
N PHE A 199 -9.93 -12.20 -25.09
CA PHE A 199 -9.97 -10.83 -25.60
C PHE A 199 -8.58 -10.20 -25.79
N GLY A 200 -7.53 -10.80 -25.20
CA GLY A 200 -6.18 -10.24 -25.20
C GLY A 200 -5.91 -9.30 -24.03
N TRP A 201 -4.62 -9.03 -23.80
CA TRP A 201 -4.15 -8.28 -22.63
C TRP A 201 -4.60 -6.80 -22.58
N ARG A 202 -4.86 -6.18 -23.73
CA ARG A 202 -5.35 -4.78 -23.80
C ARG A 202 -6.71 -4.58 -23.11
N TRP A 203 -7.54 -5.62 -23.13
CA TRP A 203 -8.85 -5.59 -22.47
C TRP A 203 -8.79 -5.55 -20.95
N ILE A 204 -7.66 -5.95 -20.33
CA ILE A 204 -7.42 -5.78 -18.90
C ILE A 204 -7.50 -4.29 -18.54
N PHE A 205 -6.82 -3.46 -19.33
CA PHE A 205 -6.74 -2.01 -19.09
C PHE A 205 -8.02 -1.28 -19.56
N LEU A 206 -8.56 -1.66 -20.70
CA LEU A 206 -9.85 -1.11 -21.17
C LEU A 206 -10.97 -1.41 -20.15
N GLY A 207 -11.02 -2.62 -19.61
CA GLY A 207 -11.95 -3.00 -18.56
C GLY A 207 -11.71 -2.25 -17.26
N GLN A 208 -10.46 -1.91 -16.93
CA GLN A 208 -10.11 -1.13 -15.73
C GLN A 208 -10.68 0.29 -15.78
N VAL A 209 -10.67 0.95 -16.95
CA VAL A 209 -11.08 2.37 -17.09
C VAL A 209 -12.47 2.65 -16.53
N PRO A 210 -13.56 1.92 -16.90
CA PRO A 210 -14.89 2.21 -16.37
C PRO A 210 -14.97 2.04 -14.86
N PHE A 211 -14.25 1.06 -14.27
CA PHE A 211 -14.23 0.88 -12.82
C PHE A 211 -13.51 2.02 -12.11
N VAL A 212 -12.38 2.49 -12.63
CA VAL A 212 -11.65 3.63 -12.04
C VAL A 212 -12.48 4.90 -12.19
N LEU A 213 -13.14 5.13 -13.32
CA LEU A 213 -14.02 6.28 -13.51
C LEU A 213 -15.23 6.25 -12.57
N ALA A 214 -15.86 5.08 -12.38
CA ALA A 214 -16.90 4.92 -11.38
C ALA A 214 -16.38 5.22 -9.97
N GLY A 215 -15.21 4.69 -9.60
CA GLY A 215 -14.53 4.98 -8.34
C GLY A 215 -14.25 6.46 -8.16
N LEU A 216 -13.78 7.15 -9.21
CA LEU A 216 -13.52 8.58 -9.21
C LEU A 216 -14.81 9.40 -8.98
N LEU A 217 -15.89 9.08 -9.69
CA LEU A 217 -17.18 9.77 -9.54
C LEU A 217 -17.77 9.56 -8.14
N ILE A 218 -17.76 8.34 -7.63
CA ILE A 218 -18.22 8.00 -6.28
C ILE A 218 -17.37 8.70 -5.23
N ALA A 219 -16.04 8.68 -5.39
CA ALA A 219 -15.11 9.36 -4.48
C ALA A 219 -15.30 10.88 -4.50
N PHE A 220 -15.52 11.47 -5.67
CA PHE A 220 -15.80 12.89 -5.80
C PHE A 220 -17.09 13.29 -5.04
N ALA A 221 -18.12 12.46 -5.08
CA ALA A 221 -19.40 12.71 -4.44
C ALA A 221 -19.36 12.49 -2.92
N LEU A 222 -18.74 11.41 -2.46
CA LEU A 222 -18.93 10.89 -1.09
C LEU A 222 -17.75 11.15 -0.15
N LEU A 223 -16.50 11.30 -0.65
CA LEU A 223 -15.38 11.55 0.24
C LEU A 223 -15.44 12.94 0.87
N PRO A 224 -15.26 13.04 2.22
CA PRO A 224 -15.26 14.31 2.91
C PRO A 224 -14.08 15.19 2.50
N GLU A 225 -14.24 16.51 2.64
CA GLU A 225 -13.08 17.41 2.59
C GLU A 225 -12.17 17.08 3.76
N SER A 226 -10.90 16.95 3.46
CA SER A 226 -9.90 16.76 4.51
C SER A 226 -9.51 18.12 5.06
N GLU A 227 -9.46 18.24 6.37
CA GLU A 227 -8.83 19.39 7.01
C GLU A 227 -7.39 19.50 6.52
N ARG A 228 -7.00 20.70 6.14
CA ARG A 228 -5.64 20.99 5.69
C ARG A 228 -4.85 21.45 6.89
N THR A 229 -3.71 20.83 7.09
CA THR A 229 -2.71 21.37 8.00
C THR A 229 -2.20 22.70 7.41
N GLU A 230 -1.79 23.66 8.25
CA GLU A 230 -1.15 24.88 7.77
C GLU A 230 -0.06 24.56 6.75
N ARG A 231 0.01 25.37 5.67
CA ARG A 231 0.97 25.17 4.59
C ARG A 231 2.40 25.22 5.13
N GLN A 232 2.95 24.06 5.38
CA GLN A 232 4.35 23.90 5.76
C GLN A 232 5.20 23.67 4.51
N PRO A 233 6.44 24.17 4.46
CA PRO A 233 7.36 23.89 3.38
C PRO A 233 7.54 22.38 3.19
N PHE A 234 7.43 21.93 1.94
CA PHE A 234 7.57 20.52 1.61
C PHE A 234 9.05 20.13 1.43
N ASP A 235 9.50 19.06 2.10
CA ASP A 235 10.87 18.57 1.98
C ASP A 235 11.07 17.73 0.70
N VAL A 236 11.20 18.42 -0.44
CA VAL A 236 11.47 17.77 -1.74
C VAL A 236 12.78 16.98 -1.69
N VAL A 237 13.82 17.53 -1.06
CA VAL A 237 15.13 16.86 -0.97
C VAL A 237 15.05 15.59 -0.14
N GLY A 238 14.38 15.63 1.03
CA GLY A 238 14.13 14.43 1.84
C GLY A 238 13.32 13.37 1.09
N SER A 239 12.30 13.79 0.31
CA SER A 239 11.49 12.87 -0.52
C SER A 239 12.33 12.18 -1.59
N VAL A 240 13.19 12.93 -2.29
CA VAL A 240 14.09 12.38 -3.33
C VAL A 240 15.14 11.45 -2.71
N LEU A 241 15.72 11.81 -1.56
CA LEU A 241 16.67 10.95 -0.85
C LEU A 241 16.03 9.65 -0.41
N LEU A 242 14.86 9.71 0.21
CA LEU A 242 14.15 8.52 0.70
C LEU A 242 13.70 7.63 -0.46
N GLY A 243 13.00 8.22 -1.44
CA GLY A 243 12.51 7.52 -2.62
C GLY A 243 13.64 6.97 -3.48
N GLY A 244 14.69 7.77 -3.70
CA GLY A 244 15.87 7.35 -4.44
C GLY A 244 16.62 6.21 -3.75
N THR A 245 16.78 6.26 -2.42
CA THR A 245 17.41 5.18 -1.67
C THR A 245 16.62 3.88 -1.76
N ALA A 246 15.29 3.95 -1.62
CA ALA A 246 14.41 2.80 -1.82
C ALA A 246 14.51 2.27 -3.26
N ALA A 247 14.53 3.18 -4.26
CA ALA A 247 14.65 2.82 -5.67
C ALA A 247 15.94 2.07 -5.99
N PHE A 248 17.08 2.59 -5.52
CA PHE A 248 18.38 1.95 -5.73
C PHE A 248 18.48 0.58 -5.04
N ALA A 249 17.93 0.45 -3.81
CA ALA A 249 17.88 -0.82 -3.11
C ALA A 249 17.02 -1.86 -3.88
N VAL A 250 15.82 -1.45 -4.34
CA VAL A 250 14.93 -2.30 -5.12
C VAL A 250 15.56 -2.67 -6.47
N LEU A 251 16.21 -1.70 -7.14
CA LEU A 251 16.90 -1.95 -8.41
C LEU A 251 18.05 -2.94 -8.23
N ALA A 252 18.88 -2.78 -7.21
CA ALA A 252 19.99 -3.69 -6.92
C ALA A 252 19.50 -5.11 -6.63
N LEU A 253 18.48 -5.26 -5.79
CA LEU A 253 17.85 -6.55 -5.48
C LEU A 253 17.23 -7.21 -6.72
N ASN A 254 16.57 -6.43 -7.58
CA ASN A 254 15.93 -6.95 -8.79
C ASN A 254 16.94 -7.32 -9.88
N ARG A 255 18.06 -6.57 -9.98
CA ARG A 255 19.08 -6.80 -11.01
C ARG A 255 20.17 -7.79 -10.62
N GLY A 256 20.41 -8.02 -9.33
CA GLY A 256 21.41 -8.94 -8.83
C GLY A 256 21.33 -10.35 -9.44
N PRO A 257 20.16 -11.01 -9.45
CA PRO A 257 20.03 -12.35 -10.08
C PRO A 257 20.21 -12.35 -11.58
N LEU A 258 19.97 -11.23 -12.28
CA LEU A 258 20.06 -11.15 -13.75
C LEU A 258 21.45 -10.78 -14.26
N LEU A 259 22.13 -9.85 -13.56
CA LEU A 259 23.42 -9.29 -13.99
C LEU A 259 24.60 -9.91 -13.24
N GLY A 260 24.35 -10.62 -12.13
CA GLY A 260 25.35 -11.05 -11.16
C GLY A 260 25.51 -10.04 -10.01
N TRP A 261 25.81 -10.55 -8.82
CA TRP A 261 25.95 -9.75 -7.60
C TRP A 261 27.21 -8.88 -7.57
N ASP A 262 28.19 -9.20 -8.39
CA ASP A 262 29.46 -8.51 -8.64
C ASP A 262 29.35 -7.42 -9.70
N HIS A 263 28.21 -7.29 -10.38
CA HIS A 263 28.01 -6.30 -11.41
C HIS A 263 28.05 -4.88 -10.83
N PRO A 264 28.77 -3.90 -11.44
CA PRO A 264 28.94 -2.55 -10.90
C PRO A 264 27.64 -1.83 -10.53
N VAL A 265 26.58 -2.01 -11.32
CA VAL A 265 25.26 -1.41 -11.06
C VAL A 265 24.64 -1.94 -9.76
N VAL A 266 24.79 -3.25 -9.48
CA VAL A 266 24.29 -3.91 -8.27
C VAL A 266 25.07 -3.44 -7.06
N ILE A 267 26.40 -3.45 -7.16
CA ILE A 267 27.31 -2.97 -6.10
C ILE A 267 27.04 -1.51 -5.79
N ALA A 268 26.91 -0.64 -6.82
CA ALA A 268 26.60 0.77 -6.63
C ALA A 268 25.25 1.00 -5.94
N GLY A 269 24.22 0.21 -6.27
CA GLY A 269 22.92 0.27 -5.62
C GLY A 269 22.98 -0.10 -4.14
N PHE A 270 23.72 -1.16 -3.77
CA PHE A 270 23.91 -1.53 -2.36
C PHE A 270 24.83 -0.56 -1.61
N ALA A 271 25.88 -0.03 -2.25
CA ALA A 271 26.75 0.98 -1.66
C ALA A 271 26.02 2.30 -1.40
N TRP A 272 25.05 2.64 -2.26
CA TRP A 272 24.20 3.81 -2.05
C TRP A 272 23.28 3.67 -0.83
N LEU A 273 22.83 2.48 -0.49
CA LEU A 273 21.86 2.25 0.59
C LEU A 273 22.28 2.88 1.92
N PRO A 274 23.45 2.59 2.51
CA PRO A 274 23.88 3.22 3.75
C PRO A 274 24.10 4.73 3.59
N VAL A 275 24.63 5.18 2.47
CA VAL A 275 24.85 6.61 2.18
C VAL A 275 23.51 7.36 2.11
N GLY A 276 22.57 6.83 1.36
CA GLY A 276 21.24 7.43 1.22
C GLY A 276 20.47 7.47 2.53
N ILE A 277 20.55 6.41 3.35
CA ILE A 277 19.95 6.38 4.70
C ILE A 277 20.58 7.47 5.59
N VAL A 278 21.91 7.59 5.63
CA VAL A 278 22.60 8.59 6.45
C VAL A 278 22.23 10.01 5.99
N LEU A 279 22.25 10.27 4.69
CA LEU A 279 21.86 11.57 4.12
C LEU A 279 20.39 11.90 4.41
N PHE A 280 19.50 10.92 4.30
CA PHE A 280 18.09 11.08 4.65
C PHE A 280 17.93 11.42 6.14
N LEU A 281 18.52 10.65 7.04
CA LEU A 281 18.45 10.89 8.49
C LEU A 281 19.07 12.24 8.88
N TRP A 282 20.17 12.61 8.24
CA TRP A 282 20.78 13.95 8.43
C TRP A 282 19.79 15.05 7.99
N ARG A 283 19.18 14.89 6.80
CA ARG A 283 18.19 15.83 6.29
C ARG A 283 17.00 15.98 7.22
N GLN A 284 16.48 14.86 7.76
CA GLN A 284 15.36 14.88 8.71
C GLN A 284 15.69 15.60 10.03
N LYS A 285 16.96 15.66 10.44
CA LYS A 285 17.39 16.42 11.63
C LYS A 285 17.51 17.92 11.38
N VAL A 286 17.90 18.32 10.16
CA VAL A 286 18.21 19.71 9.82
C VAL A 286 16.99 20.47 9.30
N PHE A 287 16.08 19.82 8.63
CA PHE A 287 14.90 20.45 8.06
C PHE A 287 13.81 20.66 9.12
N ALA A 288 13.24 21.89 9.17
CA ALA A 288 12.25 22.26 10.19
C ALA A 288 10.96 21.46 10.13
N TYR A 289 10.59 20.94 8.95
CA TYR A 289 9.36 20.19 8.73
C TYR A 289 9.67 18.81 8.09
N PRO A 290 10.27 17.89 8.86
CA PRO A 290 10.73 16.61 8.34
C PRO A 290 9.58 15.75 7.78
N LEU A 291 9.88 14.91 6.79
CA LEU A 291 8.92 13.95 6.22
C LEU A 291 8.47 12.90 7.24
N VAL A 292 9.42 12.40 8.01
CA VAL A 292 9.18 11.46 9.09
C VAL A 292 9.85 12.03 10.35
N PRO A 293 9.09 12.56 11.29
CA PRO A 293 9.65 13.00 12.56
C PRO A 293 10.38 11.83 13.24
N LEU A 294 11.69 11.98 13.47
CA LEU A 294 12.52 10.90 14.04
C LEU A 294 12.07 10.45 15.43
N GLU A 295 11.28 11.29 16.12
CA GLU A 295 10.63 10.93 17.37
C GLU A 295 9.71 9.71 17.24
N TYR A 296 8.99 9.56 16.11
CA TYR A 296 8.12 8.42 15.89
C TYR A 296 8.91 7.12 15.77
N LEU A 297 10.11 7.13 15.16
CA LEU A 297 10.98 5.96 15.10
C LEU A 297 11.50 5.53 16.48
N ARG A 298 11.52 6.43 17.47
CA ARG A 298 11.85 6.12 18.87
C ARG A 298 10.63 5.61 19.65
N ARG A 299 9.42 5.88 19.17
CA ARG A 299 8.19 5.38 19.81
C ARG A 299 8.05 3.88 19.51
N ARG A 300 8.08 3.07 20.56
CA ARG A 300 8.01 1.60 20.44
C ARG A 300 6.78 1.15 19.65
N ASN A 301 5.61 1.76 19.88
CA ASN A 301 4.38 1.44 19.19
C ASN A 301 4.29 1.98 17.75
N PHE A 302 5.30 2.65 17.26
CA PHE A 302 5.46 2.99 15.84
C PHE A 302 6.48 2.07 15.17
N ALA A 303 7.69 1.96 15.74
CA ALA A 303 8.78 1.20 15.15
C ALA A 303 8.55 -0.32 15.16
N MET A 304 8.04 -0.87 16.27
CA MET A 304 7.85 -2.33 16.40
C MET A 304 6.74 -2.87 15.48
N PRO A 305 5.56 -2.24 15.35
CA PRO A 305 4.56 -2.69 14.39
C PRO A 305 5.01 -2.59 12.93
N ILE A 306 5.77 -1.54 12.57
CA ILE A 306 6.38 -1.44 11.22
C ILE A 306 7.35 -2.59 11.00
N GLY A 307 8.24 -2.86 11.95
CA GLY A 307 9.17 -3.99 11.88
C GLY A 307 8.45 -5.34 11.79
N ALA A 308 7.40 -5.52 12.58
CA ALA A 308 6.58 -6.74 12.55
C ALA A 308 5.94 -6.94 11.17
N LEU A 309 5.30 -5.91 10.60
CA LEU A 309 4.72 -5.99 9.26
C LEU A 309 5.76 -6.23 8.18
N MET A 310 6.87 -5.49 8.21
CA MET A 310 7.95 -5.60 7.23
C MET A 310 8.51 -7.02 7.19
N LEU A 311 8.89 -7.58 8.34
CA LEU A 311 9.53 -8.89 8.41
C LEU A 311 8.55 -10.04 8.16
N THR A 312 7.31 -9.93 8.62
CA THR A 312 6.28 -10.93 8.35
C THR A 312 5.86 -10.91 6.87
N ASN A 313 5.74 -9.72 6.27
CA ASN A 313 5.40 -9.56 4.86
C ASN A 313 6.54 -10.01 3.92
N PHE A 314 7.80 -9.85 4.34
CA PHE A 314 8.96 -10.42 3.65
C PHE A 314 8.80 -11.94 3.43
N ALA A 315 8.51 -12.68 4.50
CA ALA A 315 8.31 -14.12 4.42
C ALA A 315 7.06 -14.47 3.60
N TYR A 316 5.96 -13.76 3.83
CA TYR A 316 4.70 -13.98 3.13
C TYR A 316 4.85 -13.80 1.62
N MET A 317 5.40 -12.68 1.16
CA MET A 317 5.53 -12.36 -0.26
C MET A 317 6.66 -13.13 -0.96
N GLY A 318 7.76 -13.37 -0.26
CA GLY A 318 8.81 -14.26 -0.75
C GLY A 318 8.27 -15.67 -1.00
N GLY A 319 7.54 -16.22 -0.03
CA GLY A 319 6.86 -17.51 -0.18
C GLY A 319 5.75 -17.50 -1.25
N PHE A 320 5.09 -16.36 -1.49
CA PHE A 320 4.05 -16.24 -2.50
C PHE A 320 4.57 -16.52 -3.92
N ILE A 321 5.73 -16.00 -4.25
CA ILE A 321 6.37 -16.22 -5.58
C ILE A 321 7.09 -17.58 -5.64
N MET A 322 7.71 -18.01 -4.53
CA MET A 322 8.41 -19.29 -4.49
C MET A 322 7.47 -20.51 -4.59
N THR A 323 6.24 -20.39 -4.08
CA THR A 323 5.32 -21.53 -4.02
C THR A 323 4.94 -22.10 -5.41
N PRO A 324 4.51 -21.29 -6.39
CA PRO A 324 4.24 -21.81 -7.73
C PRO A 324 5.45 -22.53 -8.35
N LEU A 325 6.65 -21.99 -8.14
CA LEU A 325 7.90 -22.62 -8.63
C LEU A 325 8.13 -23.97 -7.93
N LEU A 326 8.02 -24.03 -6.62
CA LEU A 326 8.11 -25.29 -5.87
C LEU A 326 7.14 -26.35 -6.39
N LEU A 327 5.84 -25.97 -6.60
CA LEU A 327 4.81 -26.89 -7.07
C LEU A 327 5.07 -27.42 -8.47
N GLN A 328 5.62 -26.58 -9.36
CA GLN A 328 5.97 -26.97 -10.73
C GLN A 328 7.28 -27.76 -10.78
N ASP A 329 8.34 -27.25 -10.18
CA ASP A 329 9.69 -27.80 -10.30
C ASP A 329 9.88 -29.09 -9.50
N VAL A 330 9.28 -29.17 -8.30
CA VAL A 330 9.48 -30.31 -7.36
C VAL A 330 8.36 -31.35 -7.48
N LEU A 331 7.09 -30.90 -7.59
CA LEU A 331 5.96 -31.80 -7.64
C LEU A 331 5.48 -32.10 -9.09
N GLY A 332 6.02 -31.39 -10.08
CA GLY A 332 5.63 -31.57 -11.48
C GLY A 332 4.18 -31.16 -11.79
N TYR A 333 3.59 -30.27 -10.99
CA TYR A 333 2.20 -29.85 -11.19
C TYR A 333 2.07 -28.93 -12.40
N GLY A 334 1.01 -29.11 -13.17
CA GLY A 334 0.66 -28.21 -14.26
C GLY A 334 0.18 -26.85 -13.73
N GLU A 335 0.15 -25.85 -14.61
CA GLU A 335 -0.17 -24.45 -14.29
C GLU A 335 -1.54 -24.30 -13.60
N THR A 336 -2.56 -25.00 -14.09
CA THR A 336 -3.94 -24.94 -13.52
C THR A 336 -3.98 -25.44 -12.08
N ARG A 337 -3.36 -26.60 -11.78
CA ARG A 337 -3.33 -27.16 -10.42
C ARG A 337 -2.54 -26.28 -9.48
N THR A 338 -1.38 -25.79 -9.93
CA THR A 338 -0.54 -24.83 -9.21
C THR A 338 -1.31 -23.56 -8.87
N GLY A 339 -2.04 -23.00 -9.83
CA GLY A 339 -2.87 -21.81 -9.63
C GLY A 339 -3.98 -22.05 -8.59
N LEU A 340 -4.72 -23.15 -8.72
CA LEU A 340 -5.81 -23.50 -7.80
C LEU A 340 -5.32 -23.65 -6.34
N LEU A 341 -4.21 -24.34 -6.13
CA LEU A 341 -3.62 -24.49 -4.79
C LEU A 341 -3.11 -23.15 -4.24
N SER A 342 -2.48 -22.34 -5.08
CA SER A 342 -1.90 -21.06 -4.69
C SER A 342 -2.95 -20.02 -4.26
N ILE A 343 -4.20 -20.13 -4.73
CA ILE A 343 -5.31 -19.24 -4.33
C ILE A 343 -5.62 -19.34 -2.83
N ALA A 344 -5.35 -20.46 -2.17
CA ALA A 344 -5.64 -20.64 -0.74
C ALA A 344 -5.02 -19.54 0.13
N ARG A 345 -3.81 -19.10 -0.20
CA ARG A 345 -3.08 -18.07 0.56
C ARG A 345 -3.76 -16.69 0.53
N PRO A 346 -3.95 -16.05 -0.64
CA PRO A 346 -4.58 -14.73 -0.69
C PRO A 346 -6.07 -14.78 -0.37
N LEU A 347 -6.77 -15.88 -0.63
CA LEU A 347 -8.19 -16.05 -0.29
C LEU A 347 -8.38 -16.04 1.23
N LEU A 348 -7.60 -16.82 1.97
CA LEU A 348 -7.69 -16.85 3.42
C LEU A 348 -7.16 -15.57 4.06
N PHE A 349 -6.20 -14.88 3.44
CA PHE A 349 -5.83 -13.52 3.87
C PHE A 349 -7.03 -12.56 3.74
N ALA A 350 -7.70 -12.55 2.60
CA ALA A 350 -8.85 -11.68 2.35
C ALA A 350 -9.99 -11.93 3.35
N ILE A 351 -10.29 -13.20 3.67
CA ILE A 351 -11.32 -13.58 4.63
C ILE A 351 -10.91 -13.28 6.07
N ALA A 352 -9.66 -13.59 6.43
CA ALA A 352 -9.16 -13.44 7.79
C ALA A 352 -9.00 -11.97 8.20
N GLY A 353 -8.71 -11.04 7.25
CA GLY A 353 -8.52 -9.63 7.54
C GLY A 353 -9.67 -8.98 8.31
N PRO A 354 -10.90 -8.97 7.78
CA PRO A 354 -12.05 -8.44 8.50
C PRO A 354 -12.34 -9.16 9.82
N ILE A 355 -12.27 -10.51 9.82
CA ILE A 355 -12.53 -11.33 11.03
C ILE A 355 -11.52 -10.96 12.13
N ALA A 356 -10.24 -10.91 11.78
CA ALA A 356 -9.18 -10.53 12.71
C ALA A 356 -9.30 -9.07 13.16
N GLY A 357 -9.77 -8.16 12.30
CA GLY A 357 -10.06 -6.78 12.66
C GLY A 357 -11.09 -6.69 13.78
N TYR A 358 -12.18 -7.45 13.71
CA TYR A 358 -13.18 -7.53 14.79
C TYR A 358 -12.64 -8.22 16.04
N LEU A 359 -11.87 -9.29 15.88
CA LEU A 359 -11.33 -10.06 16.99
C LEU A 359 -10.23 -9.29 17.73
N ALA A 360 -9.40 -8.53 17.02
CA ALA A 360 -8.30 -7.75 17.59
C ALA A 360 -8.77 -6.65 18.57
N VAL A 361 -9.99 -6.13 18.40
CA VAL A 361 -10.61 -5.23 19.38
C VAL A 361 -10.77 -5.92 20.75
N ARG A 362 -11.03 -7.23 20.76
CA ARG A 362 -11.19 -8.03 21.99
C ARG A 362 -9.88 -8.58 22.53
N VAL A 363 -9.00 -9.03 21.64
CA VAL A 363 -7.75 -9.73 21.98
C VAL A 363 -6.57 -8.75 22.14
N GLY A 364 -6.65 -7.60 21.49
CA GLY A 364 -5.60 -6.58 21.45
C GLY A 364 -4.64 -6.76 20.25
N GLU A 365 -4.05 -5.64 19.82
CA GLU A 365 -3.19 -5.57 18.61
C GLU A 365 -1.93 -6.45 18.75
N ARG A 366 -1.33 -6.48 19.94
CA ARG A 366 -0.14 -7.30 20.24
C ARG A 366 -0.41 -8.78 19.99
N ASN A 367 -1.46 -9.31 20.58
CA ASN A 367 -1.78 -10.73 20.50
C ASN A 367 -2.20 -11.14 19.07
N SER A 368 -2.98 -10.28 18.40
CA SER A 368 -3.38 -10.50 17.00
C SER A 368 -2.17 -10.50 16.07
N GLY A 369 -1.26 -9.52 16.21
CA GLY A 369 -0.04 -9.46 15.42
C GLY A 369 0.91 -10.62 15.67
N THR A 370 1.08 -11.01 16.93
CA THR A 370 1.92 -12.16 17.33
C THR A 370 1.38 -13.47 16.79
N PHE A 371 0.07 -13.71 16.94
CA PHE A 371 -0.61 -14.88 16.38
C PHE A 371 -0.45 -14.93 14.86
N GLY A 372 -0.64 -13.79 14.19
CA GLY A 372 -0.48 -13.70 12.75
C GLY A 372 0.94 -14.02 12.27
N ALA A 373 1.95 -13.47 12.93
CA ALA A 373 3.35 -13.77 12.63
C ALA A 373 3.69 -15.25 12.90
N LEU A 374 3.18 -15.85 13.99
CA LEU A 374 3.34 -17.27 14.31
C LEU A 374 2.76 -18.16 13.20
N CYS A 375 1.58 -17.84 12.70
CA CYS A 375 0.98 -18.56 11.58
C CYS A 375 1.84 -18.51 10.32
N VAL A 376 2.46 -17.34 10.02
CA VAL A 376 3.39 -17.22 8.88
C VAL A 376 4.66 -18.06 9.13
N VAL A 377 5.23 -18.06 10.33
CA VAL A 377 6.36 -18.92 10.70
C VAL A 377 6.02 -20.40 10.47
N ALA A 378 4.89 -20.86 11.02
CA ALA A 378 4.45 -22.25 10.89
C ALA A 378 4.20 -22.62 9.41
N SER A 379 3.65 -21.71 8.62
CA SER A 379 3.49 -21.88 7.17
C SER A 379 4.84 -22.06 6.47
N MET A 380 5.82 -21.18 6.74
CA MET A 380 7.15 -21.27 6.12
C MET A 380 7.86 -22.57 6.48
N VAL A 381 7.78 -23.00 7.76
CA VAL A 381 8.33 -24.29 8.22
C VAL A 381 7.59 -25.45 7.54
N GLY A 382 6.26 -25.38 7.40
CA GLY A 382 5.48 -26.41 6.70
C GLY A 382 5.84 -26.49 5.20
N LEU A 383 6.02 -25.35 4.52
CA LEU A 383 6.45 -25.32 3.11
C LEU A 383 7.87 -25.86 2.93
N ALA A 384 8.76 -25.67 3.91
CA ALA A 384 10.10 -26.25 3.90
C ALA A 384 10.10 -27.80 3.94
N GLN A 385 9.00 -28.43 4.31
CA GLN A 385 8.85 -29.88 4.37
C GLN A 385 8.19 -30.47 3.10
N VAL A 386 7.80 -29.63 2.16
CA VAL A 386 7.16 -30.09 0.92
C VAL A 386 8.18 -30.83 0.05
N ALA A 387 7.87 -32.08 -0.30
CA ALA A 387 8.68 -32.98 -1.09
C ALA A 387 7.79 -33.79 -2.06
N PRO A 388 8.36 -34.51 -3.02
CA PRO A 388 7.59 -35.41 -3.90
C PRO A 388 6.71 -36.37 -3.08
N GLY A 389 5.42 -36.42 -3.41
CA GLY A 389 4.42 -37.22 -2.66
C GLY A 389 3.69 -36.47 -1.53
N THR A 390 4.02 -35.21 -1.26
CA THR A 390 3.26 -34.39 -0.29
C THR A 390 1.80 -34.21 -0.76
N PRO A 391 0.79 -34.54 0.09
CA PRO A 391 -0.61 -34.44 -0.30
C PRO A 391 -1.08 -33.00 -0.42
N ASP A 392 -1.95 -32.72 -1.43
CA ASP A 392 -2.51 -31.39 -1.68
C ASP A 392 -3.17 -30.73 -0.45
N PRO A 393 -3.94 -31.46 0.40
CA PRO A 393 -4.53 -30.87 1.61
C PRO A 393 -3.51 -30.27 2.58
N PHE A 394 -2.32 -30.86 2.69
CA PHE A 394 -1.23 -30.29 3.50
C PHE A 394 -0.72 -28.98 2.89
N ILE A 395 -0.54 -28.93 1.56
CA ILE A 395 -0.11 -27.74 0.84
C ILE A 395 -1.14 -26.61 1.01
N VAL A 396 -2.43 -26.91 0.83
CA VAL A 396 -3.53 -25.94 1.04
C VAL A 396 -3.55 -25.45 2.49
N LEU A 397 -3.36 -26.33 3.46
CA LEU A 397 -3.32 -25.98 4.89
C LEU A 397 -2.19 -25.00 5.19
N VAL A 398 -0.96 -25.29 4.78
CA VAL A 398 0.20 -24.44 5.07
C VAL A 398 0.13 -23.10 4.32
N LEU A 399 -0.38 -23.09 3.08
CA LEU A 399 -0.64 -21.86 2.35
C LEU A 399 -1.73 -21.03 3.00
N GLY A 400 -2.82 -21.68 3.39
CA GLY A 400 -3.92 -21.03 4.10
C GLY A 400 -3.49 -20.45 5.44
N LEU A 401 -2.62 -21.15 6.16
CA LEU A 401 -2.08 -20.68 7.44
C LEU A 401 -1.31 -19.36 7.29
N SER A 402 -0.50 -19.19 6.21
CA SER A 402 0.15 -17.91 5.94
C SER A 402 -0.86 -16.81 5.60
N GLY A 403 -1.94 -17.14 4.89
CA GLY A 403 -3.01 -16.18 4.58
C GLY A 403 -3.72 -15.70 5.83
N VAL A 404 -4.15 -16.63 6.71
CA VAL A 404 -4.73 -16.32 8.02
C VAL A 404 -3.76 -15.48 8.86
N GLY A 405 -2.47 -15.85 8.85
CA GLY A 405 -1.42 -15.15 9.57
C GLY A 405 -1.31 -13.68 9.16
N MET A 406 -1.21 -13.44 7.86
CA MET A 406 -1.09 -12.06 7.35
C MET A 406 -2.40 -11.27 7.54
N GLY A 407 -3.57 -11.94 7.40
CA GLY A 407 -4.87 -11.35 7.69
C GLY A 407 -5.04 -10.93 9.14
N ALA A 408 -4.45 -11.66 10.09
CA ALA A 408 -4.47 -11.32 11.51
C ALA A 408 -3.45 -10.21 11.86
N ALA A 409 -2.24 -10.26 11.30
CA ALA A 409 -1.17 -9.32 11.63
C ALA A 409 -1.39 -7.93 11.02
N SER A 410 -1.78 -7.87 9.73
CA SER A 410 -1.80 -6.64 8.95
C SER A 410 -2.72 -5.56 9.55
N PRO A 411 -4.03 -5.81 9.82
CA PRO A 411 -4.92 -4.78 10.35
C PRO A 411 -4.53 -4.33 11.76
N ALA A 412 -4.10 -5.27 12.60
CA ALA A 412 -3.70 -4.99 13.97
C ALA A 412 -2.46 -4.10 14.06
N MET A 413 -1.44 -4.41 13.28
CA MET A 413 -0.21 -3.61 13.24
C MET A 413 -0.42 -2.27 12.56
N ALA A 414 -1.22 -2.21 11.47
CA ALA A 414 -1.57 -0.95 10.82
C ALA A 414 -2.31 0.01 11.76
N ALA A 415 -3.25 -0.50 12.53
CA ALA A 415 -3.95 0.29 13.54
C ALA A 415 -3.02 0.76 14.66
N SER A 416 -2.10 -0.10 15.11
CA SER A 416 -1.10 0.26 16.14
C SER A 416 -0.18 1.39 15.64
N ILE A 417 0.27 1.36 14.38
CA ILE A 417 1.07 2.43 13.76
C ILE A 417 0.28 3.74 13.75
N ALA A 418 -0.98 3.70 13.28
CA ALA A 418 -1.83 4.88 13.22
C ALA A 418 -2.14 5.46 14.61
N ASN A 419 -2.31 4.61 15.62
CA ASN A 419 -2.55 5.03 17.01
C ASN A 419 -1.31 5.61 17.71
N ALA A 420 -0.10 5.40 17.15
CA ALA A 420 1.17 5.88 17.72
C ALA A 420 1.57 7.28 17.25
N VAL A 421 0.87 7.87 16.29
CA VAL A 421 1.15 9.19 15.71
C VAL A 421 0.03 10.17 16.00
N ASP A 422 0.33 11.45 15.86
CA ASP A 422 -0.66 12.52 15.97
C ASP A 422 -1.59 12.49 14.74
N GLU A 423 -2.84 12.96 14.90
CA GLU A 423 -3.84 12.96 13.82
C GLU A 423 -3.40 13.71 12.57
N ARG A 424 -2.59 14.76 12.74
CA ARG A 424 -2.00 15.54 11.64
C ARG A 424 -0.98 14.75 10.80
N ASP A 425 -0.37 13.71 11.37
CA ASP A 425 0.71 12.93 10.74
C ASP A 425 0.27 11.52 10.26
N LEU A 426 -1.05 11.25 10.26
CA LEU A 426 -1.60 9.96 9.83
C LEU A 426 -1.25 9.61 8.37
N GLY A 427 -1.14 10.63 7.50
CA GLY A 427 -0.70 10.44 6.11
C GLY A 427 0.75 9.97 6.02
N ILE A 428 1.63 10.55 6.84
CA ILE A 428 3.04 10.16 6.95
C ILE A 428 3.16 8.72 7.46
N ALA A 429 2.38 8.37 8.50
CA ALA A 429 2.38 7.03 9.08
C ALA A 429 1.95 5.97 8.05
N GLY A 430 0.86 6.22 7.31
CA GLY A 430 0.39 5.35 6.23
C GLY A 430 1.40 5.22 5.09
N ALA A 431 2.04 6.33 4.71
CA ALA A 431 3.08 6.35 3.69
C ALA A 431 4.32 5.56 4.11
N ALA A 432 4.80 5.73 5.34
CA ALA A 432 5.93 4.99 5.90
C ALA A 432 5.61 3.47 5.93
N GLN A 433 4.41 3.10 6.39
CA GLN A 433 3.97 1.71 6.37
C GLN A 433 3.95 1.14 4.96
N GLN A 434 3.34 1.84 4.00
CA GLN A 434 3.25 1.39 2.61
C GLN A 434 4.63 1.22 1.97
N MET A 435 5.55 2.15 2.20
CA MET A 435 6.92 2.07 1.71
C MET A 435 7.64 0.84 2.28
N MET A 436 7.58 0.62 3.59
CA MET A 436 8.23 -0.53 4.22
C MET A 436 7.62 -1.85 3.73
N THR A 437 6.31 -1.88 3.48
CA THR A 437 5.63 -3.02 2.87
C THR A 437 6.20 -3.31 1.47
N GLN A 438 6.38 -2.30 0.62
CA GLN A 438 6.90 -2.51 -0.74
C GLN A 438 8.37 -2.94 -0.75
N ILE A 439 9.19 -2.37 0.13
CA ILE A 439 10.59 -2.81 0.31
C ILE A 439 10.63 -4.28 0.74
N SER A 440 9.77 -4.66 1.68
CA SER A 440 9.72 -6.05 2.18
C SER A 440 9.28 -7.05 1.12
N VAL A 441 8.32 -6.66 0.25
CA VAL A 441 7.88 -7.49 -0.89
C VAL A 441 9.07 -7.82 -1.78
N VAL A 442 9.78 -6.79 -2.24
CA VAL A 442 10.91 -6.99 -3.16
C VAL A 442 12.06 -7.75 -2.49
N ALA A 443 12.41 -7.36 -1.27
CA ALA A 443 13.48 -8.03 -0.52
C ALA A 443 13.14 -9.51 -0.25
N GLY A 444 11.90 -9.80 0.13
CA GLY A 444 11.45 -11.18 0.39
C GLY A 444 11.55 -12.05 -0.86
N ILE A 445 11.03 -11.58 -1.98
CA ILE A 445 11.07 -12.31 -3.25
C ILE A 445 12.52 -12.55 -3.67
N GLN A 446 13.34 -11.51 -3.74
CA GLN A 446 14.69 -11.59 -4.27
C GLN A 446 15.62 -12.42 -3.38
N ILE A 447 15.56 -12.22 -2.06
CA ILE A 447 16.45 -12.94 -1.14
C ILE A 447 16.10 -14.43 -1.10
N LEU A 448 14.80 -14.80 -1.02
CA LEU A 448 14.43 -16.21 -1.01
C LEU A 448 14.76 -16.91 -2.31
N GLN A 449 14.53 -16.27 -3.47
CA GLN A 449 14.93 -16.81 -4.77
C GLN A 449 16.46 -16.96 -4.88
N THR A 450 17.22 -16.00 -4.38
CA THR A 450 18.68 -16.08 -4.37
C THR A 450 19.20 -17.23 -3.50
N VAL A 451 18.63 -17.40 -2.30
CA VAL A 451 18.99 -18.52 -1.43
C VAL A 451 18.67 -19.84 -2.12
N GLN A 452 17.48 -19.97 -2.71
CA GLN A 452 17.09 -21.16 -3.46
C GLN A 452 18.11 -21.43 -4.60
N ALA A 453 18.35 -20.45 -5.46
CA ALA A 453 19.24 -20.63 -6.61
C ALA A 453 20.70 -20.98 -6.21
N SER A 454 21.21 -20.39 -5.12
CA SER A 454 22.58 -20.65 -4.63
C SER A 454 22.74 -22.02 -3.98
N ARG A 455 21.67 -22.70 -3.59
CA ARG A 455 21.72 -23.99 -2.89
C ARG A 455 21.37 -25.19 -3.76
N VAL A 456 20.97 -24.97 -5.00
CA VAL A 456 20.57 -26.07 -5.91
C VAL A 456 21.73 -27.06 -6.15
N SER A 457 22.97 -26.56 -6.30
CA SER A 457 24.16 -27.40 -6.54
C SER A 457 24.51 -28.27 -5.34
N ASP A 458 24.31 -27.77 -4.11
CA ASP A 458 24.79 -28.39 -2.88
C ASP A 458 23.74 -29.35 -2.28
N GLU A 459 22.47 -28.97 -2.30
CA GLU A 459 21.39 -29.67 -1.58
C GLU A 459 20.32 -30.26 -2.55
N GLY A 460 20.52 -30.07 -3.85
CA GLY A 460 19.54 -30.44 -4.85
C GLY A 460 18.30 -29.53 -4.83
N LEU A 461 17.35 -29.82 -5.72
CA LEU A 461 16.20 -28.94 -5.94
C LEU A 461 15.29 -28.83 -4.71
N VAL A 462 14.93 -29.98 -4.10
CA VAL A 462 14.06 -30.00 -2.92
C VAL A 462 14.71 -29.31 -1.72
N GLY A 463 15.99 -29.62 -1.45
CA GLY A 463 16.76 -29.00 -0.36
C GLY A 463 16.90 -27.49 -0.50
N SER A 464 17.14 -27.00 -1.73
CA SER A 464 17.27 -25.58 -2.00
C SER A 464 15.98 -24.78 -1.69
N TYR A 465 14.80 -25.31 -2.03
CA TYR A 465 13.51 -24.72 -1.65
C TYR A 465 13.31 -24.77 -0.14
N SER A 466 13.64 -25.89 0.51
CA SER A 466 13.56 -26.04 1.96
C SER A 466 14.38 -24.97 2.69
N GLN A 467 15.63 -24.77 2.29
CA GLN A 467 16.51 -23.74 2.85
C GLN A 467 15.95 -22.32 2.67
N ALA A 468 15.44 -22.00 1.49
CA ALA A 468 14.83 -20.69 1.24
C ALA A 468 13.64 -20.44 2.17
N TYR A 469 12.75 -21.43 2.35
CA TYR A 469 11.61 -21.29 3.27
C TYR A 469 12.04 -21.20 4.72
N LEU A 470 13.09 -21.90 5.15
CA LEU A 470 13.64 -21.79 6.51
C LEU A 470 14.24 -20.40 6.78
N VAL A 471 14.91 -19.80 5.79
CA VAL A 471 15.36 -18.41 5.89
C VAL A 471 14.14 -17.48 6.05
N GLY A 472 13.09 -17.68 5.25
CA GLY A 472 11.82 -16.94 5.39
C GLY A 472 11.20 -17.11 6.79
N ALA A 473 11.22 -18.33 7.33
CA ALA A 473 10.75 -18.62 8.69
C ALA A 473 11.57 -17.86 9.75
N GLY A 474 12.90 -17.84 9.63
CA GLY A 474 13.78 -17.09 10.52
C GLY A 474 13.48 -15.58 10.54
N VAL A 475 13.26 -14.99 9.36
CA VAL A 475 12.86 -13.58 9.25
C VAL A 475 11.48 -13.36 9.85
N ALA A 476 10.52 -14.26 9.64
CA ALA A 476 9.18 -14.17 10.25
C ALA A 476 9.22 -14.29 11.78
N VAL A 477 10.14 -15.10 12.36
CA VAL A 477 10.38 -15.14 13.82
C VAL A 477 10.83 -13.79 14.34
N ALA A 478 11.75 -13.10 13.65
CA ALA A 478 12.13 -11.75 14.02
C ALA A 478 10.93 -10.78 13.96
N GLY A 479 10.05 -10.92 12.95
CA GLY A 479 8.78 -10.19 12.86
C GLY A 479 7.86 -10.48 14.05
N MET A 480 7.76 -11.73 14.48
CA MET A 480 7.00 -12.15 15.67
C MET A 480 7.56 -11.50 16.95
N MET A 481 8.88 -11.44 17.10
CA MET A 481 9.51 -10.75 18.25
C MET A 481 9.20 -9.26 18.27
N CYS A 482 9.18 -8.62 17.11
CA CYS A 482 8.71 -7.23 16.98
C CYS A 482 7.24 -7.10 17.42
N ALA A 483 6.35 -7.99 16.97
CA ALA A 483 4.94 -7.98 17.35
C ALA A 483 4.72 -8.18 18.84
N LEU A 484 5.46 -9.11 19.48
CA LEU A 484 5.47 -9.30 20.93
C LEU A 484 5.90 -8.05 21.70
N SER A 485 6.72 -7.21 21.08
CA SER A 485 7.22 -5.98 21.66
C SER A 485 6.22 -4.81 21.61
N VAL A 486 5.11 -4.92 20.88
CA VAL A 486 4.05 -3.92 20.80
C VAL A 486 3.31 -3.83 22.15
N ARG A 487 2.98 -2.61 22.60
CA ARG A 487 2.09 -2.39 23.74
C ARG A 487 0.67 -2.25 23.22
N SER A 488 -0.23 -3.13 23.67
CA SER A 488 -1.64 -3.04 23.30
C SER A 488 -2.30 -1.80 23.86
N THR A 489 -3.26 -1.23 23.14
CA THR A 489 -4.07 -0.10 23.62
C THR A 489 -4.81 -0.46 24.91
N LYS A 490 -5.10 -1.74 25.16
CA LYS A 490 -5.70 -2.24 26.40
C LYS A 490 -4.78 -2.21 27.61
N ASP A 491 -3.47 -2.25 27.41
CA ASP A 491 -2.47 -2.28 28.48
C ASP A 491 -2.12 -0.86 28.97
N GLN A 492 -2.73 0.19 28.39
CA GLN A 492 -2.50 1.57 28.82
C GLN A 492 -3.40 1.87 30.04
N PRO A 493 -2.84 2.50 31.10
CA PRO A 493 -3.62 2.91 32.27
C PRO A 493 -4.77 3.85 31.88
N PRO A 494 -5.93 3.76 32.55
CA PRO A 494 -7.10 4.60 32.26
C PRO A 494 -6.82 6.10 32.23
N ASP A 495 -5.85 6.56 33.00
CA ASP A 495 -5.49 7.97 33.12
C ASP A 495 -4.85 8.53 31.83
N LEU A 496 -4.12 7.72 31.06
CA LEU A 496 -3.57 8.10 29.77
C LEU A 496 -4.61 8.01 28.64
N GLN A 497 -5.63 7.17 28.80
CA GLN A 497 -6.77 7.12 27.89
C GLN A 497 -7.65 8.39 28.03
N MET A 498 -7.78 8.91 29.27
CA MET A 498 -8.55 10.13 29.55
C MET A 498 -7.80 11.43 29.27
N ALA A 499 -6.47 11.44 29.30
CA ALA A 499 -5.66 12.62 28.94
C ALA A 499 -5.82 12.98 27.46
N GLY A 500 -5.98 11.99 26.57
CA GLY A 500 -6.30 12.20 25.15
C GLY A 500 -7.72 12.71 24.90
N LEU A 501 -8.63 12.61 25.86
CA LEU A 501 -10.01 13.14 25.79
C LEU A 501 -10.13 14.56 26.34
N ARG A 502 -9.17 15.02 27.17
CA ARG A 502 -9.18 16.37 27.78
C ARG A 502 -8.41 17.42 26.97
N SER A 503 -7.72 17.02 25.93
CA SER A 503 -7.01 17.92 24.99
C SER A 503 -7.83 18.21 23.72
N ARG A 504 -9.14 17.98 23.76
CA ARG A 504 -10.10 18.37 22.72
C ARG A 504 -10.89 19.59 23.12
#